data_93967814d90904af82732b5b850e1a47
#
_entry.id   93967814d90904af82732b5b850e1a47
#
_cell.length_a   1.000
_cell.length_b   1.000
_cell.length_c   1.000
_cell.angle_alpha   90.00
_cell.angle_beta   90.00
_cell.angle_gamma   90.00
#
_symmetry.space_group_name_H-M   'P 1'
#
loop_
_entity.id
_entity.type
_entity.pdbx_description
1 polymer ?
#
loop_
_entity_poly.entity_id
_entity_poly.type
_entity_poly.pdbx_seq_one_letter_code
_entity_poly.pdbx_strand_id
1 'polypeptide(L)'
;MDLLYFTEASETMMDCLQSKHFSTPKAACKYACAKLRRIFWKERQVNPEEFLQRLKREVIGHRALTHPFLERFGDGEADAEGVRTFAIQYYRHVRVSRLYLAALISGCRDDEGLQLALAGILFDEYGHLNPEETHPALYRRFLRALGIGEEEWEAPRTLPEIDLYIDAHYALCSHPDVRLGLGALGPASEWPVPPIYVRLTEGLKKSAGLPDEALEIFTSHVTMDVEHARIMMDAVAPYAEDEEGQGRVREGAMRSLDARSVMLDGLYKAVFREPVPVLDASVRVAGQ
;
A
#
# COMPACT_ATOMS: atom_id res chain seq x y z
N MET A 1 -16.76 25.84 -12.26
CA MET A 1 -15.82 26.64 -13.09
C MET A 1 -16.28 28.09 -12.92
N ASP A 2 -15.65 28.79 -11.97
CA ASP A 2 -16.14 30.04 -11.42
C ASP A 2 -15.92 31.25 -12.33
N LEU A 3 -16.93 32.15 -12.38
CA LEU A 3 -16.89 33.42 -13.15
C LEU A 3 -15.70 34.31 -12.76
N LEU A 4 -15.16 34.20 -11.56
CA LEU A 4 -14.01 34.94 -11.05
C LEU A 4 -12.72 34.66 -11.86
N TYR A 5 -12.53 33.44 -12.34
CA TYR A 5 -11.32 33.06 -13.10
C TYR A 5 -11.29 33.59 -14.53
N PHE A 6 -12.46 33.72 -15.15
CA PHE A 6 -12.56 34.35 -16.47
C PHE A 6 -12.23 35.84 -16.42
N THR A 7 -12.49 36.51 -15.28
CA THR A 7 -12.16 37.92 -15.07
C THR A 7 -10.66 38.12 -14.88
N GLU A 8 -9.98 37.32 -14.05
CA GLU A 8 -8.53 37.44 -13.80
C GLU A 8 -7.68 37.10 -15.04
N ALA A 9 -8.07 36.09 -15.80
CA ALA A 9 -7.39 35.73 -17.05
C ALA A 9 -7.57 36.80 -18.14
N SER A 10 -8.77 37.40 -18.22
CA SER A 10 -9.04 38.48 -19.20
C SER A 10 -8.37 39.78 -18.78
N GLU A 11 -8.32 40.15 -17.51
CA GLU A 11 -7.60 41.30 -17.00
C GLU A 11 -6.07 41.15 -17.23
N THR A 12 -5.49 39.99 -16.94
CA THR A 12 -4.08 39.71 -17.20
C THR A 12 -3.74 39.82 -18.70
N MET A 13 -4.62 39.38 -19.58
CA MET A 13 -4.41 39.48 -21.04
C MET A 13 -4.54 40.91 -21.54
N MET A 14 -5.50 41.68 -21.01
CA MET A 14 -5.69 43.09 -21.34
C MET A 14 -4.53 43.95 -20.84
N ASP A 15 -4.04 43.75 -19.63
CA ASP A 15 -2.87 44.43 -19.05
C ASP A 15 -1.59 44.17 -19.85
N CYS A 16 -1.40 42.95 -20.31
CA CYS A 16 -0.23 42.62 -21.16
C CYS A 16 -0.30 43.27 -22.56
N LEU A 17 -1.52 43.39 -23.11
CA LEU A 17 -1.71 44.02 -24.42
C LEU A 17 -1.61 45.55 -24.37
N GLN A 18 -1.92 46.17 -23.23
CA GLN A 18 -1.86 47.62 -23.02
C GLN A 18 -0.53 48.10 -22.45
N SER A 19 0.36 47.19 -22.00
CA SER A 19 1.62 47.57 -21.38
C SER A 19 2.64 48.05 -22.42
N LYS A 20 3.17 49.26 -22.20
CA LYS A 20 4.25 49.88 -23.01
C LYS A 20 5.62 49.21 -22.84
N HIS A 21 5.70 48.11 -22.11
CA HIS A 21 6.96 47.43 -21.75
C HIS A 21 7.39 46.37 -22.78
N PHE A 22 6.57 46.06 -23.77
CA PHE A 22 6.90 45.05 -24.77
C PHE A 22 7.18 45.66 -26.13
N SER A 23 8.32 45.33 -26.71
CA SER A 23 8.76 45.84 -28.00
C SER A 23 7.93 45.35 -29.19
N THR A 24 7.10 44.31 -29.01
CA THR A 24 6.20 43.79 -30.05
C THR A 24 4.97 43.09 -29.42
N PRO A 25 3.81 43.09 -30.11
CA PRO A 25 2.63 42.34 -29.68
C PRO A 25 2.87 40.85 -29.48
N LYS A 26 3.83 40.29 -30.21
CA LYS A 26 4.23 38.88 -30.11
C LYS A 26 4.99 38.57 -28.82
N ALA A 27 5.75 39.56 -28.28
CA ALA A 27 6.42 39.43 -26.98
C ALA A 27 5.43 39.53 -25.82
N ALA A 28 4.45 40.44 -25.91
CA ALA A 28 3.35 40.57 -24.94
C ALA A 28 2.49 39.30 -24.88
N CYS A 29 2.18 38.72 -26.05
CA CYS A 29 1.40 37.46 -26.09
C CYS A 29 2.18 36.27 -25.50
N LYS A 30 3.49 36.13 -25.77
CA LYS A 30 4.32 35.10 -25.15
C LYS A 30 4.39 35.24 -23.64
N TYR A 31 4.51 36.46 -23.13
CA TYR A 31 4.55 36.72 -21.69
C TYR A 31 3.20 36.44 -21.02
N ALA A 32 2.09 36.90 -21.66
CA ALA A 32 0.74 36.60 -21.19
C ALA A 32 0.47 35.08 -21.17
N CYS A 33 0.84 34.37 -22.23
CA CYS A 33 0.74 32.90 -22.27
C CYS A 33 1.58 32.22 -21.20
N ALA A 34 2.80 32.71 -20.91
CA ALA A 34 3.66 32.15 -19.87
C ALA A 34 3.10 32.45 -18.46
N LYS A 35 2.54 33.66 -18.25
CA LYS A 35 1.90 34.05 -16.98
C LYS A 35 0.60 33.28 -16.75
N LEU A 36 -0.23 33.14 -17.77
CA LEU A 36 -1.44 32.33 -17.74
C LEU A 36 -1.11 30.83 -17.52
N ARG A 37 -0.10 30.31 -18.20
CA ARG A 37 0.41 28.95 -17.93
C ARG A 37 0.82 28.80 -16.47
N ARG A 38 1.52 29.77 -15.85
CA ARG A 38 1.89 29.74 -14.43
C ARG A 38 0.67 29.78 -13.52
N ILE A 39 -0.35 30.58 -13.81
CA ILE A 39 -1.59 30.67 -13.04
C ILE A 39 -2.35 29.33 -13.14
N PHE A 40 -2.60 28.84 -14.35
CA PHE A 40 -3.25 27.54 -14.57
C PHE A 40 -2.43 26.34 -14.05
N TRP A 41 -1.08 26.46 -14.04
CA TRP A 41 -0.22 25.43 -13.47
C TRP A 41 -0.24 25.47 -11.94
N LYS A 42 -0.29 26.64 -11.32
CA LYS A 42 -0.37 26.79 -9.87
C LYS A 42 -1.72 26.31 -9.31
N GLU A 43 -2.80 26.41 -10.08
CA GLU A 43 -4.14 25.93 -9.72
C GLU A 43 -4.30 24.41 -9.91
N ARG A 44 -3.45 23.77 -10.73
CA ARG A 44 -3.40 22.32 -10.89
C ARG A 44 -2.43 21.64 -9.91
N GLN A 45 -1.78 22.39 -9.05
CA GLN A 45 -1.01 21.76 -7.96
C GLN A 45 -2.01 21.18 -6.96
N VAL A 46 -2.37 19.95 -7.22
CA VAL A 46 -3.16 19.16 -6.27
C VAL A 46 -2.26 18.94 -5.07
N ASN A 47 -2.69 19.39 -3.89
CA ASN A 47 -1.92 19.26 -2.66
C ASN A 47 -1.65 17.76 -2.37
N PRO A 48 -0.38 17.30 -2.38
CA PRO A 48 -0.06 15.90 -2.11
C PRO A 48 -0.59 15.42 -0.76
N GLU A 49 -0.61 16.28 0.25
CA GLU A 49 -1.13 15.93 1.58
C GLU A 49 -2.64 15.66 1.55
N GLU A 50 -3.42 16.51 0.88
CA GLU A 50 -4.85 16.29 0.71
C GLU A 50 -5.14 15.02 -0.10
N PHE A 51 -4.33 14.76 -1.11
CA PHE A 51 -4.41 13.52 -1.87
C PHE A 51 -4.16 12.31 -0.98
N LEU A 52 -3.07 12.29 -0.20
CA LEU A 52 -2.74 11.19 0.69
C LEU A 52 -3.84 10.96 1.74
N GLN A 53 -4.45 12.04 2.27
CA GLN A 53 -5.59 11.92 3.18
C GLN A 53 -6.83 11.31 2.49
N ARG A 54 -7.13 11.69 1.24
CA ARG A 54 -8.21 11.05 0.46
C ARG A 54 -7.91 9.59 0.20
N LEU A 55 -6.69 9.30 -0.28
CA LEU A 55 -6.24 7.94 -0.55
C LEU A 55 -6.31 7.07 0.70
N LYS A 56 -5.93 7.60 1.87
CA LYS A 56 -6.04 6.87 3.14
C LYS A 56 -7.47 6.45 3.44
N ARG A 57 -8.46 7.34 3.22
CA ARG A 57 -9.88 6.97 3.39
C ARG A 57 -10.30 5.86 2.42
N GLU A 58 -9.88 5.92 1.17
CA GLU A 58 -10.16 4.87 0.18
C GLU A 58 -9.53 3.53 0.59
N VAL A 59 -8.27 3.55 1.04
CA VAL A 59 -7.54 2.38 1.51
C VAL A 59 -8.25 1.75 2.73
N ILE A 60 -8.55 2.56 3.76
CA ILE A 60 -9.21 2.05 4.98
C ILE A 60 -10.63 1.54 4.70
N GLY A 61 -11.34 2.14 3.76
CA GLY A 61 -12.68 1.68 3.34
C GLY A 61 -12.65 0.51 2.34
N HIS A 62 -11.48 0.07 1.92
CA HIS A 62 -11.36 -0.99 0.91
C HIS A 62 -11.76 -2.36 1.47
N ARG A 63 -12.33 -3.22 0.60
CA ARG A 63 -12.76 -4.59 0.95
C ARG A 63 -11.64 -5.41 1.62
N ALA A 64 -10.38 -5.19 1.27
CA ALA A 64 -9.25 -5.89 1.88
C ALA A 64 -9.15 -5.70 3.40
N LEU A 65 -9.62 -4.57 3.96
CA LEU A 65 -9.58 -4.28 5.39
C LEU A 65 -10.86 -4.65 6.14
N THR A 66 -11.96 -4.80 5.41
CA THR A 66 -13.27 -5.21 5.95
C THR A 66 -13.63 -6.63 5.50
N HIS A 67 -12.63 -7.43 5.17
CA HIS A 67 -12.83 -8.77 4.63
C HIS A 67 -13.36 -9.74 5.67
N PRO A 68 -14.38 -10.58 5.36
CA PRO A 68 -14.94 -11.55 6.31
C PRO A 68 -13.90 -12.51 6.93
N PHE A 69 -12.82 -12.78 6.20
CA PHE A 69 -11.68 -13.54 6.73
C PHE A 69 -11.11 -12.90 7.98
N LEU A 70 -10.82 -11.59 7.94
CA LEU A 70 -10.20 -10.88 9.07
C LEU A 70 -11.12 -10.82 10.27
N GLU A 71 -12.42 -10.67 10.05
CA GLU A 71 -13.43 -10.66 11.11
C GLU A 71 -13.48 -12.01 11.80
N ARG A 72 -13.82 -13.08 11.08
CA ARG A 72 -13.96 -14.43 11.64
C ARG A 72 -12.68 -14.99 12.22
N PHE A 73 -11.55 -14.76 11.53
CA PHE A 73 -10.24 -15.18 12.03
C PHE A 73 -9.88 -14.46 13.33
N GLY A 74 -10.06 -13.14 13.39
CA GLY A 74 -9.84 -12.31 14.57
C GLY A 74 -10.76 -12.67 15.74
N ASP A 75 -11.95 -13.17 15.47
CA ASP A 75 -12.88 -13.66 16.49
C ASP A 75 -12.52 -15.08 17.02
N GLY A 76 -11.54 -15.73 16.41
CA GLY A 76 -11.04 -17.03 16.83
C GLY A 76 -11.88 -18.20 16.31
N GLU A 77 -12.60 -18.02 15.20
CA GLU A 77 -13.46 -19.09 14.63
C GLU A 77 -12.68 -20.15 13.84
N ALA A 78 -11.40 -19.91 13.55
CA ALA A 78 -10.57 -20.91 12.87
C ALA A 78 -10.25 -22.07 13.82
N ASP A 79 -10.54 -23.29 13.39
CA ASP A 79 -10.09 -24.50 14.10
C ASP A 79 -8.57 -24.72 13.94
N ALA A 80 -8.01 -25.70 14.64
CA ALA A 80 -6.58 -25.99 14.61
C ALA A 80 -6.04 -26.24 13.19
N GLU A 81 -6.80 -26.93 12.34
CA GLU A 81 -6.43 -27.19 10.96
C GLU A 81 -6.51 -25.90 10.11
N GLY A 82 -7.51 -25.08 10.35
CA GLY A 82 -7.63 -23.75 9.72
C GLY A 82 -6.47 -22.83 10.08
N VAL A 83 -6.09 -22.76 11.37
CA VAL A 83 -4.91 -21.99 11.81
C VAL A 83 -3.63 -22.51 11.12
N ARG A 84 -3.47 -23.83 11.05
CA ARG A 84 -2.33 -24.46 10.39
C ARG A 84 -2.29 -24.13 8.90
N THR A 85 -3.44 -24.22 8.22
CA THR A 85 -3.59 -23.85 6.82
C THR A 85 -3.24 -22.38 6.58
N PHE A 86 -3.77 -21.47 7.38
CA PHE A 86 -3.40 -20.04 7.34
C PHE A 86 -1.89 -19.86 7.47
N ALA A 87 -1.28 -20.44 8.51
CA ALA A 87 0.11 -20.26 8.82
C ALA A 87 1.03 -20.69 7.66
N ILE A 88 0.79 -21.85 7.06
CA ILE A 88 1.58 -22.37 5.93
C ILE A 88 1.37 -21.50 4.69
N GLN A 89 0.14 -21.16 4.36
CA GLN A 89 -0.19 -20.44 3.14
C GLN A 89 0.29 -18.97 3.20
N TYR A 90 0.09 -18.29 4.31
CA TYR A 90 0.50 -16.90 4.48
C TYR A 90 2.04 -16.75 4.47
N TYR A 91 2.78 -17.78 4.93
CA TYR A 91 4.24 -17.80 4.86
C TYR A 91 4.77 -17.62 3.44
N ARG A 92 4.05 -18.10 2.42
CA ARG A 92 4.45 -17.95 1.01
C ARG A 92 4.63 -16.50 0.60
N HIS A 93 3.75 -15.63 1.08
CA HIS A 93 3.89 -14.20 0.90
C HIS A 93 5.02 -13.61 1.78
N VAL A 94 5.03 -13.90 3.07
CA VAL A 94 6.01 -13.32 4.00
C VAL A 94 7.46 -13.64 3.61
N ARG A 95 7.73 -14.85 3.10
CA ARG A 95 9.08 -15.24 2.68
C ARG A 95 9.65 -14.43 1.51
N VAL A 96 8.81 -13.71 0.77
CA VAL A 96 9.22 -12.94 -0.42
C VAL A 96 8.90 -11.44 -0.33
N SER A 97 8.10 -10.99 0.64
CA SER A 97 7.60 -9.59 0.73
C SER A 97 8.70 -8.53 0.62
N ARG A 98 9.83 -8.72 1.31
CA ARG A 98 10.96 -7.79 1.26
C ARG A 98 11.58 -7.66 -0.12
N LEU A 99 11.41 -8.66 -1.00
CA LEU A 99 11.94 -8.62 -2.37
C LEU A 99 11.15 -7.66 -3.27
N TYR A 100 9.93 -7.27 -2.89
CA TYR A 100 9.19 -6.21 -3.57
C TYR A 100 9.88 -4.86 -3.40
N LEU A 101 10.40 -4.56 -2.18
CA LEU A 101 11.22 -3.36 -1.93
C LEU A 101 12.48 -3.38 -2.80
N ALA A 102 13.19 -4.52 -2.86
CA ALA A 102 14.38 -4.65 -3.70
C ALA A 102 14.07 -4.43 -5.19
N ALA A 103 12.93 -4.94 -5.68
CA ALA A 103 12.47 -4.71 -7.04
C ALA A 103 12.17 -3.24 -7.31
N LEU A 104 11.49 -2.56 -6.37
CA LEU A 104 11.18 -1.14 -6.47
C LEU A 104 12.45 -0.28 -6.45
N ILE A 105 13.42 -0.56 -5.54
CA ILE A 105 14.73 0.11 -5.50
C ILE A 105 15.43 0.01 -6.87
N SER A 106 15.40 -1.16 -7.49
CA SER A 106 16.00 -1.38 -8.82
C SER A 106 15.35 -0.52 -9.92
N GLY A 107 14.10 -0.12 -9.75
CA GLY A 107 13.37 0.79 -10.66
C GLY A 107 13.69 2.27 -10.45
N CYS A 108 14.15 2.68 -9.26
CA CYS A 108 14.38 4.07 -8.87
C CYS A 108 15.79 4.57 -9.27
N ARG A 109 16.20 4.40 -10.55
CA ARG A 109 17.59 4.57 -11.00
C ARG A 109 18.18 5.94 -10.74
N ASP A 110 17.37 6.98 -10.86
CA ASP A 110 17.83 8.38 -10.84
C ASP A 110 17.41 9.12 -9.55
N ASP A 111 16.83 8.42 -8.56
CA ASP A 111 16.41 9.01 -7.28
C ASP A 111 17.11 8.30 -6.11
N GLU A 112 18.30 8.80 -5.76
CA GLU A 112 19.09 8.30 -4.64
C GLU A 112 18.38 8.48 -3.30
N GLY A 113 17.61 9.56 -3.13
CA GLY A 113 16.83 9.82 -1.91
C GLY A 113 15.77 8.74 -1.68
N LEU A 114 15.04 8.39 -2.74
CA LEU A 114 14.07 7.29 -2.70
C LEU A 114 14.76 5.94 -2.46
N GLN A 115 15.88 5.67 -3.14
CA GLN A 115 16.65 4.45 -2.92
C GLN A 115 17.06 4.30 -1.46
N LEU A 116 17.56 5.36 -0.82
CA LEU A 116 17.97 5.35 0.58
C LEU A 116 16.79 5.11 1.52
N ALA A 117 15.65 5.76 1.29
CA ALA A 117 14.44 5.55 2.09
C ALA A 117 13.97 4.09 2.04
N LEU A 118 13.86 3.52 0.83
CA LEU A 118 13.45 2.12 0.64
C LEU A 118 14.51 1.12 1.17
N ALA A 119 15.80 1.44 1.07
CA ALA A 119 16.87 0.61 1.61
C ALA A 119 16.87 0.60 3.15
N GLY A 120 16.47 1.70 3.79
CA GLY A 120 16.26 1.76 5.23
C GLY A 120 15.18 0.78 5.69
N ILE A 121 14.01 0.80 5.05
CA ILE A 121 12.93 -0.16 5.32
C ILE A 121 13.41 -1.59 5.03
N LEU A 122 14.10 -1.81 3.90
CA LEU A 122 14.64 -3.13 3.57
C LEU A 122 15.63 -3.65 4.59
N PHE A 123 16.44 -2.77 5.22
CA PHE A 123 17.36 -3.12 6.30
C PHE A 123 16.61 -3.62 7.54
N ASP A 124 15.48 -2.98 7.89
CA ASP A 124 14.61 -3.43 8.99
C ASP A 124 13.96 -4.78 8.65
N GLU A 125 13.46 -4.97 7.41
CA GLU A 125 12.89 -6.23 6.92
C GLU A 125 13.90 -7.41 6.99
N TYR A 126 15.20 -7.13 6.87
CA TYR A 126 16.29 -8.07 7.06
C TYR A 126 16.78 -8.15 8.51
N GLY A 127 16.02 -7.63 9.49
CA GLY A 127 16.35 -7.71 10.91
C GLY A 127 17.69 -7.08 11.22
N HIS A 128 17.99 -5.91 10.64
CA HIS A 128 19.26 -5.21 10.76
C HIS A 128 20.47 -6.08 10.37
N LEU A 129 20.27 -6.95 9.36
CA LEU A 129 21.23 -7.95 8.88
C LEU A 129 21.53 -9.09 9.88
N ASN A 130 20.69 -9.28 10.88
CA ASN A 130 20.69 -10.47 11.72
C ASN A 130 19.85 -11.57 11.07
N PRO A 131 20.42 -12.72 10.64
CA PRO A 131 19.69 -13.78 9.97
C PRO A 131 18.54 -14.37 10.79
N GLU A 132 18.63 -14.30 12.13
CA GLU A 132 17.60 -14.81 13.04
C GLU A 132 16.43 -13.83 13.25
N GLU A 133 16.59 -12.56 12.90
CA GLU A 133 15.60 -11.49 13.07
C GLU A 133 14.93 -11.07 11.77
N THR A 134 15.28 -11.70 10.64
CA THR A 134 14.58 -11.43 9.38
C THR A 134 13.10 -11.80 9.50
N HIS A 135 12.22 -11.06 8.83
CA HIS A 135 10.79 -11.37 8.87
C HIS A 135 10.45 -12.83 8.54
N PRO A 136 11.07 -13.49 7.53
CA PRO A 136 10.89 -14.93 7.35
C PRO A 136 11.40 -15.78 8.51
N ALA A 137 12.46 -15.37 9.22
CA ALA A 137 12.97 -16.11 10.38
C ALA A 137 12.00 -16.01 11.56
N LEU A 138 11.48 -14.81 11.84
CA LEU A 138 10.45 -14.58 12.84
C LEU A 138 9.18 -15.39 12.52
N TYR A 139 8.76 -15.40 11.25
CA TYR A 139 7.61 -16.21 10.85
C TYR A 139 7.85 -17.72 11.00
N ARG A 140 9.04 -18.21 10.74
CA ARG A 140 9.39 -19.63 11.00
C ARG A 140 9.40 -19.96 12.49
N ARG A 141 9.68 -18.99 13.40
CA ARG A 141 9.47 -19.18 14.86
C ARG A 141 7.99 -19.41 15.17
N PHE A 142 7.12 -18.59 14.57
CA PHE A 142 5.67 -18.78 14.68
C PHE A 142 5.21 -20.16 14.17
N LEU A 143 5.68 -20.59 12.99
CA LEU A 143 5.36 -21.91 12.43
C LEU A 143 5.77 -23.05 13.39
N ARG A 144 7.00 -22.98 13.94
CA ARG A 144 7.48 -23.98 14.92
C ARG A 144 6.65 -23.98 16.20
N ALA A 145 6.18 -22.84 16.68
CA ALA A 145 5.31 -22.77 17.84
C ALA A 145 3.95 -23.45 17.60
N LEU A 146 3.49 -23.55 16.35
CA LEU A 146 2.33 -24.33 15.93
C LEU A 146 2.67 -25.81 15.68
N GLY A 147 3.90 -26.25 15.90
CA GLY A 147 4.34 -27.62 15.60
C GLY A 147 4.45 -27.92 14.10
N ILE A 148 4.61 -26.89 13.26
CA ILE A 148 4.76 -27.02 11.81
C ILE A 148 6.24 -27.13 11.48
N GLY A 149 6.63 -28.20 10.79
CA GLY A 149 8.00 -28.49 10.40
C GLY A 149 8.41 -27.91 9.03
N GLU A 150 9.72 -27.96 8.74
CA GLU A 150 10.27 -27.40 7.51
C GLU A 150 9.72 -28.06 6.25
N GLU A 151 9.52 -29.37 6.26
CA GLU A 151 8.94 -30.10 5.14
C GLU A 151 7.57 -29.60 4.75
N GLU A 152 6.79 -29.10 5.72
CA GLU A 152 5.44 -28.61 5.50
C GLU A 152 5.41 -27.18 4.95
N TRP A 153 6.21 -26.26 5.50
CA TRP A 153 6.21 -24.89 4.98
C TRP A 153 7.00 -24.75 3.67
N GLU A 154 7.89 -25.68 3.34
CA GLU A 154 8.56 -25.74 2.03
C GLU A 154 7.75 -26.54 0.98
N ALA A 155 6.68 -27.22 1.38
CA ALA A 155 5.84 -27.98 0.45
C ALA A 155 5.36 -27.10 -0.74
N PRO A 156 5.36 -27.64 -1.96
CA PRO A 156 5.17 -26.82 -3.17
C PRO A 156 3.75 -26.30 -3.38
N ARG A 157 2.77 -26.77 -2.61
CA ARG A 157 1.37 -26.46 -2.86
C ARG A 157 0.96 -25.12 -2.25
N THR A 158 0.85 -24.10 -3.09
CA THR A 158 0.34 -22.76 -2.74
C THR A 158 -1.09 -22.60 -3.24
N LEU A 159 -1.90 -21.82 -2.52
CA LEU A 159 -3.20 -21.38 -3.03
C LEU A 159 -2.97 -20.46 -4.24
N PRO A 160 -3.69 -20.65 -5.37
CA PRO A 160 -3.54 -19.79 -6.55
C PRO A 160 -3.73 -18.29 -6.24
N GLU A 161 -4.59 -17.98 -5.26
CA GLU A 161 -4.86 -16.61 -4.82
C GLU A 161 -3.66 -15.97 -4.10
N ILE A 162 -2.81 -16.79 -3.45
CA ILE A 162 -1.54 -16.34 -2.86
C ILE A 162 -0.51 -16.06 -3.96
N ASP A 163 -0.38 -16.95 -4.92
CA ASP A 163 0.54 -16.77 -6.06
C ASP A 163 0.15 -15.51 -6.84
N LEU A 164 -1.14 -15.30 -7.12
CA LEU A 164 -1.65 -14.09 -7.77
C LEU A 164 -1.28 -12.81 -6.98
N TYR A 165 -1.39 -12.83 -5.66
CA TYR A 165 -1.00 -11.70 -4.81
C TYR A 165 0.50 -11.40 -4.91
N ILE A 166 1.34 -12.44 -4.88
CA ILE A 166 2.80 -12.31 -5.02
C ILE A 166 3.15 -11.75 -6.40
N ASP A 167 2.59 -12.32 -7.46
CA ASP A 167 2.86 -11.91 -8.84
C ASP A 167 2.40 -10.46 -9.10
N ALA A 168 1.24 -10.07 -8.56
CA ALA A 168 0.74 -8.70 -8.67
C ALA A 168 1.70 -7.68 -8.03
N HIS A 169 2.26 -8.00 -6.86
CA HIS A 169 3.22 -7.13 -6.19
C HIS A 169 4.54 -7.04 -6.94
N TYR A 170 5.08 -8.15 -7.44
CA TYR A 170 6.26 -8.12 -8.31
C TYR A 170 6.01 -7.29 -9.56
N ALA A 171 4.86 -7.46 -10.21
CA ALA A 171 4.52 -6.69 -11.41
C ALA A 171 4.41 -5.18 -11.13
N LEU A 172 3.84 -4.78 -9.98
CA LEU A 172 3.74 -3.38 -9.58
C LEU A 172 5.11 -2.78 -9.22
N CYS A 173 5.91 -3.51 -8.44
CA CYS A 173 7.20 -3.03 -7.94
C CYS A 173 8.32 -3.07 -9.00
N SER A 174 8.21 -3.92 -10.02
CA SER A 174 9.13 -3.98 -11.17
C SER A 174 8.65 -3.14 -12.37
N HIS A 175 7.55 -2.41 -12.23
CA HIS A 175 7.01 -1.61 -13.32
C HIS A 175 7.95 -0.42 -13.63
N PRO A 176 8.15 -0.05 -14.92
CA PRO A 176 8.97 1.12 -15.27
C PRO A 176 8.50 2.44 -14.65
N ASP A 177 7.20 2.59 -14.42
CA ASP A 177 6.63 3.70 -13.66
C ASP A 177 6.62 3.33 -12.17
N VAL A 178 7.61 3.82 -11.43
CA VAL A 178 7.83 3.54 -10.00
C VAL A 178 6.64 3.96 -9.11
N ARG A 179 5.80 4.89 -9.59
CA ARG A 179 4.61 5.37 -8.85
C ARG A 179 3.63 4.25 -8.55
N LEU A 180 3.54 3.22 -9.41
CA LEU A 180 2.71 2.03 -9.15
C LEU A 180 3.24 1.21 -7.97
N GLY A 181 4.55 0.97 -7.93
CA GLY A 181 5.19 0.27 -6.82
C GLY A 181 5.12 1.06 -5.51
N LEU A 182 5.32 2.38 -5.57
CA LEU A 182 5.16 3.28 -4.43
C LEU A 182 3.73 3.23 -3.87
N GLY A 183 2.71 3.24 -4.72
CA GLY A 183 1.32 3.08 -4.30
C GLY A 183 1.05 1.72 -3.64
N ALA A 184 1.63 0.66 -4.19
CA ALA A 184 1.44 -0.70 -3.70
C ALA A 184 2.13 -0.96 -2.35
N LEU A 185 3.35 -0.47 -2.14
CA LEU A 185 4.10 -0.71 -0.90
C LEU A 185 3.86 0.37 0.16
N GLY A 186 3.64 1.62 -0.22
CA GLY A 186 3.33 2.69 0.72
C GLY A 186 1.88 2.59 1.22
N PRO A 187 0.92 3.31 0.58
CA PRO A 187 -0.45 3.39 1.05
C PRO A 187 -1.15 2.04 1.23
N ALA A 188 -0.89 1.07 0.34
CA ALA A 188 -1.61 -0.21 0.35
C ALA A 188 -0.94 -1.31 1.18
N SER A 189 0.23 -1.06 1.77
CA SER A 189 0.88 -1.96 2.71
C SER A 189 1.03 -1.34 4.08
N GLU A 190 1.67 -0.17 4.20
CA GLU A 190 1.98 0.41 5.50
C GLU A 190 0.74 0.85 6.31
N TRP A 191 -0.32 1.31 5.66
CA TRP A 191 -1.55 1.65 6.38
C TRP A 191 -2.43 0.45 6.73
N PRO A 192 -2.59 -0.57 5.85
CA PRO A 192 -3.39 -1.76 6.14
C PRO A 192 -2.78 -2.75 7.12
N VAL A 193 -1.44 -2.92 7.11
CA VAL A 193 -0.79 -4.00 7.84
C VAL A 193 -1.03 -3.92 9.35
N PRO A 194 -0.89 -2.78 10.05
CA PRO A 194 -1.14 -2.72 11.47
C PRO A 194 -2.55 -3.20 11.89
N PRO A 195 -3.67 -2.69 11.34
CA PRO A 195 -4.99 -3.17 11.73
C PRO A 195 -5.24 -4.62 11.33
N ILE A 196 -4.69 -5.11 10.21
CA ILE A 196 -4.79 -6.52 9.82
C ILE A 196 -4.04 -7.40 10.83
N TYR A 197 -2.83 -7.03 11.21
CA TYR A 197 -2.01 -7.83 12.12
C TYR A 197 -2.56 -7.85 13.55
N VAL A 198 -3.20 -6.78 14.01
CA VAL A 198 -3.97 -6.80 15.26
C VAL A 198 -5.03 -7.90 15.21
N ARG A 199 -5.83 -7.96 14.13
CA ARG A 199 -6.88 -9.00 13.98
C ARG A 199 -6.31 -10.41 13.90
N LEU A 200 -5.23 -10.61 13.14
CA LEU A 200 -4.56 -11.90 13.04
C LEU A 200 -4.00 -12.34 14.40
N THR A 201 -3.37 -11.44 15.14
CA THR A 201 -2.84 -11.71 16.50
C THR A 201 -3.94 -12.10 17.48
N GLU A 202 -5.05 -11.35 17.49
CA GLU A 202 -6.22 -11.67 18.33
C GLU A 202 -6.75 -13.07 18.03
N GLY A 203 -6.92 -13.40 16.76
CA GLY A 203 -7.40 -14.71 16.33
C GLY A 203 -6.46 -15.84 16.73
N LEU A 204 -5.16 -15.69 16.50
CA LEU A 204 -4.15 -16.68 16.86
C LEU A 204 -4.07 -16.92 18.38
N LYS A 205 -4.20 -15.88 19.19
CA LYS A 205 -4.29 -16.02 20.66
C LYS A 205 -5.52 -16.80 21.09
N LYS A 206 -6.69 -16.51 20.49
CA LYS A 206 -7.96 -17.18 20.82
C LYS A 206 -7.99 -18.63 20.35
N SER A 207 -7.56 -18.89 19.09
CA SER A 207 -7.69 -20.20 18.45
C SER A 207 -6.57 -21.17 18.80
N ALA A 208 -5.34 -20.67 18.99
CA ALA A 208 -4.16 -21.53 19.19
C ALA A 208 -3.47 -21.33 20.55
N GLY A 209 -3.88 -20.35 21.36
CA GLY A 209 -3.31 -20.10 22.68
C GLY A 209 -1.82 -19.78 22.67
N LEU A 210 -1.31 -19.16 21.56
CA LEU A 210 0.10 -18.88 21.39
C LEU A 210 0.57 -17.76 22.32
N PRO A 211 1.79 -17.88 22.90
CA PRO A 211 2.39 -16.83 23.69
C PRO A 211 2.87 -15.66 22.79
N ASP A 212 3.04 -14.48 23.41
CA ASP A 212 3.40 -13.25 22.68
C ASP A 212 4.73 -13.39 21.91
N GLU A 213 5.69 -14.12 22.44
CA GLU A 213 6.99 -14.35 21.81
C GLU A 213 6.87 -15.12 20.49
N ALA A 214 5.89 -15.99 20.37
CA ALA A 214 5.62 -16.73 19.13
C ALA A 214 4.93 -15.86 18.08
N LEU A 215 4.34 -14.73 18.48
CA LEU A 215 3.58 -13.81 17.65
C LEU A 215 4.38 -12.54 17.31
N GLU A 216 5.69 -12.50 17.61
CA GLU A 216 6.58 -11.36 17.42
C GLU A 216 6.51 -10.77 16.00
N ILE A 217 6.46 -11.63 14.98
CA ILE A 217 6.34 -11.18 13.58
C ILE A 217 5.09 -10.32 13.33
N PHE A 218 3.99 -10.56 14.03
CA PHE A 218 2.78 -9.77 13.89
C PHE A 218 2.79 -8.54 14.80
N THR A 219 3.27 -8.69 16.04
CA THR A 219 3.23 -7.61 17.04
C THR A 219 4.26 -6.52 16.78
N SER A 220 5.44 -6.85 16.25
CA SER A 220 6.47 -5.87 15.86
C SER A 220 5.99 -4.92 14.77
N HIS A 221 5.28 -5.42 13.76
CA HIS A 221 4.73 -4.59 12.68
C HIS A 221 3.69 -3.56 13.15
N VAL A 222 2.98 -3.80 14.25
CA VAL A 222 2.03 -2.81 14.77
C VAL A 222 2.73 -1.50 15.16
N THR A 223 3.99 -1.56 15.59
CA THR A 223 4.79 -0.40 16.00
C THR A 223 5.76 0.07 14.92
N MET A 224 6.42 -0.84 14.18
CA MET A 224 7.39 -0.51 13.14
C MET A 224 6.73 0.16 11.93
N ASP A 225 5.56 -0.32 11.53
CA ASP A 225 4.85 0.20 10.35
C ASP A 225 4.35 1.65 10.53
N VAL A 226 4.32 2.18 11.75
CA VAL A 226 4.06 3.62 11.97
C VAL A 226 5.20 4.46 11.40
N GLU A 227 6.45 4.06 11.62
CA GLU A 227 7.61 4.76 11.07
C GLU A 227 7.80 4.45 9.57
N HIS A 228 7.62 3.20 9.15
CA HIS A 228 7.62 2.82 7.74
C HIS A 228 6.57 3.59 6.95
N ALA A 229 5.33 3.73 7.50
CA ALA A 229 4.30 4.54 6.88
C ALA A 229 4.73 6.00 6.70
N ARG A 230 5.40 6.59 7.72
CA ARG A 230 5.90 7.96 7.62
C ARG A 230 6.96 8.07 6.51
N ILE A 231 7.96 7.19 6.51
CA ILE A 231 9.02 7.17 5.49
C ILE A 231 8.42 6.99 4.09
N MET A 232 7.49 6.07 3.93
CA MET A 232 6.85 5.80 2.64
C MET A 232 5.98 6.97 2.18
N MET A 233 5.27 7.66 3.07
CA MET A 233 4.45 8.82 2.67
C MET A 233 5.33 10.00 2.27
N ASP A 234 6.44 10.23 2.98
CA ASP A 234 7.44 11.24 2.59
C ASP A 234 8.06 10.90 1.22
N ALA A 235 8.30 9.61 0.95
CA ALA A 235 8.81 9.13 -0.33
C ALA A 235 7.78 9.22 -1.47
N VAL A 236 6.49 9.04 -1.20
CA VAL A 236 5.39 9.12 -2.18
C VAL A 236 5.06 10.57 -2.56
N ALA A 237 5.16 11.51 -1.62
CA ALA A 237 4.70 12.89 -1.80
C ALA A 237 5.27 13.58 -3.06
N PRO A 238 6.57 13.51 -3.38
CA PRO A 238 7.13 14.12 -4.60
C PRO A 238 6.59 13.52 -5.90
N TYR A 239 6.11 12.28 -5.86
CA TYR A 239 5.53 11.56 -7.00
C TYR A 239 4.03 11.79 -7.17
N ALA A 240 3.42 12.58 -6.28
CA ALA A 240 1.99 12.89 -6.23
C ALA A 240 1.71 14.41 -6.34
N GLU A 241 2.62 15.18 -6.95
CA GLU A 241 2.51 16.64 -7.09
C GLU A 241 1.52 17.08 -8.19
N ASP A 242 1.14 16.17 -9.09
CA ASP A 242 0.19 16.42 -10.16
C ASP A 242 -0.88 15.31 -10.26
N GLU A 243 -1.93 15.57 -11.06
CA GLU A 243 -3.04 14.64 -11.24
C GLU A 243 -2.60 13.27 -11.81
N GLU A 244 -1.60 13.26 -12.70
CA GLU A 244 -1.08 12.03 -13.28
C GLU A 244 -0.37 11.20 -12.22
N GLY A 245 0.53 11.81 -11.44
CA GLY A 245 1.25 11.15 -10.37
C GLY A 245 0.30 10.59 -9.31
N GLN A 246 -0.68 11.38 -8.88
CA GLN A 246 -1.73 10.94 -7.95
C GLN A 246 -2.53 9.77 -8.52
N GLY A 247 -2.90 9.83 -9.80
CA GLY A 247 -3.59 8.75 -10.50
C GLY A 247 -2.79 7.45 -10.49
N ARG A 248 -1.49 7.53 -10.78
CA ARG A 248 -0.60 6.35 -10.81
C ARG A 248 -0.35 5.76 -9.42
N VAL A 249 -0.07 6.59 -8.42
CA VAL A 249 0.05 6.13 -7.02
C VAL A 249 -1.24 5.46 -6.55
N ARG A 250 -2.40 6.09 -6.80
CA ARG A 250 -3.70 5.51 -6.46
C ARG A 250 -3.94 4.18 -7.20
N GLU A 251 -3.62 4.11 -8.49
CA GLU A 251 -3.76 2.86 -9.27
C GLU A 251 -2.96 1.73 -8.64
N GLY A 252 -1.68 1.97 -8.30
CA GLY A 252 -0.83 1.01 -7.63
C GLY A 252 -1.42 0.53 -6.30
N ALA A 253 -1.91 1.46 -5.49
CA ALA A 253 -2.53 1.15 -4.21
C ALA A 253 -3.80 0.29 -4.37
N MET A 254 -4.72 0.67 -5.27
CA MET A 254 -5.96 -0.09 -5.45
C MET A 254 -5.69 -1.49 -6.02
N ARG A 255 -4.80 -1.64 -7.00
CA ARG A 255 -4.45 -2.95 -7.55
C ARG A 255 -3.81 -3.88 -6.51
N SER A 256 -2.97 -3.34 -5.61
CA SER A 256 -2.41 -4.09 -4.49
C SER A 256 -3.51 -4.57 -3.52
N LEU A 257 -4.45 -3.69 -3.17
CA LEU A 257 -5.57 -4.03 -2.28
C LEU A 257 -6.56 -5.01 -2.91
N ASP A 258 -6.83 -4.89 -4.22
CA ASP A 258 -7.65 -5.86 -4.96
C ASP A 258 -7.00 -7.25 -4.92
N ALA A 259 -5.69 -7.34 -5.18
CA ALA A 259 -4.95 -8.60 -5.09
C ALA A 259 -4.97 -9.15 -3.65
N ARG A 260 -4.85 -8.29 -2.61
CA ARG A 260 -5.00 -8.69 -1.21
C ARG A 260 -6.40 -9.23 -0.92
N SER A 261 -7.44 -8.62 -1.47
CA SER A 261 -8.81 -9.12 -1.33
C SER A 261 -8.96 -10.52 -1.90
N VAL A 262 -8.37 -10.79 -3.07
CA VAL A 262 -8.36 -12.13 -3.69
C VAL A 262 -7.57 -13.12 -2.83
N MET A 263 -6.41 -12.73 -2.30
CA MET A 263 -5.65 -13.56 -1.37
C MET A 263 -6.49 -13.95 -0.14
N LEU A 264 -7.20 -12.98 0.46
CA LEU A 264 -8.06 -13.22 1.60
C LEU A 264 -9.28 -14.10 1.25
N ASP A 265 -9.82 -13.99 0.03
CA ASP A 265 -10.85 -14.93 -0.48
C ASP A 265 -10.34 -16.37 -0.51
N GLY A 266 -9.10 -16.57 -0.98
CA GLY A 266 -8.46 -17.89 -0.98
C GLY A 266 -8.24 -18.43 0.42
N LEU A 267 -7.70 -17.60 1.32
CA LEU A 267 -7.52 -17.96 2.73
C LEU A 267 -8.84 -18.27 3.42
N TYR A 268 -9.91 -17.50 3.16
CA TYR A 268 -11.22 -17.76 3.73
C TYR A 268 -11.72 -19.17 3.38
N LYS A 269 -11.70 -19.49 2.07
CA LYS A 269 -12.14 -20.81 1.58
C LYS A 269 -11.32 -21.96 2.16
N ALA A 270 -10.01 -21.78 2.27
CA ALA A 270 -9.11 -22.82 2.75
C ALA A 270 -9.20 -23.03 4.27
N VAL A 271 -9.30 -21.94 5.04
CA VAL A 271 -9.34 -21.96 6.51
C VAL A 271 -10.69 -22.40 7.02
N PHE A 272 -11.77 -21.83 6.51
CA PHE A 272 -13.13 -22.13 6.99
C PHE A 272 -13.83 -23.22 6.20
N ARG A 273 -13.27 -23.64 5.05
CA ARG A 273 -13.86 -24.68 4.18
C ARG A 273 -15.27 -24.32 3.69
N GLU A 274 -15.52 -23.03 3.54
CA GLU A 274 -16.80 -22.42 3.15
C GLU A 274 -16.62 -21.45 1.99
N PRO A 275 -17.66 -21.18 1.19
CA PRO A 275 -17.62 -20.09 0.21
C PRO A 275 -17.57 -18.73 0.92
N VAL A 276 -16.89 -17.77 0.31
CA VAL A 276 -16.84 -16.40 0.82
C VAL A 276 -18.25 -15.80 0.82
N PRO A 277 -18.73 -15.22 1.93
CA PRO A 277 -20.04 -14.57 1.95
C PRO A 277 -20.11 -13.43 0.93
N VAL A 278 -21.20 -13.34 0.20
CA VAL A 278 -21.51 -12.17 -0.61
C VAL A 278 -21.88 -11.04 0.34
N LEU A 279 -21.00 -10.04 0.47
CA LEU A 279 -21.31 -8.87 1.27
C LEU A 279 -22.45 -8.10 0.59
N ASP A 280 -23.61 -8.07 1.25
CA ASP A 280 -24.74 -7.25 0.79
C ASP A 280 -24.35 -5.78 0.89
N ALA A 281 -24.35 -5.09 -0.26
CA ALA A 281 -24.01 -3.68 -0.35
C ALA A 281 -24.93 -2.77 0.49
N SER A 282 -26.05 -3.28 0.98
CA SER A 282 -27.05 -2.54 1.78
C SER A 282 -26.66 -2.32 3.24
N VAL A 283 -25.65 -3.05 3.79
CA VAL A 283 -25.27 -2.97 5.23
C VAL A 283 -24.31 -1.80 5.53
N ARG A 284 -23.81 -1.06 4.52
CA ARG A 284 -22.82 0.01 4.70
C ARG A 284 -23.32 1.35 5.26
N VAL A 285 -24.59 1.47 5.66
CA VAL A 285 -25.18 2.80 6.02
C VAL A 285 -25.47 2.97 7.53
N ALA A 286 -25.16 2.01 8.38
CA ALA A 286 -25.51 2.08 9.81
C ALA A 286 -24.31 2.33 10.75
N GLY A 287 -23.38 3.19 10.37
CA GLY A 287 -22.20 3.49 11.22
C GLY A 287 -21.45 4.77 10.84
N GLN A 288 -22.20 5.87 10.61
CA GLN A 288 -21.63 7.23 10.57
C GLN A 288 -22.07 8.03 11.78
#